data_e8d50e9657f7632b43be2c4cf5281e68
#
_entry.id   e8d50e9657f7632b43be2c4cf5281e68
#
_cell.length_a   1.000
_cell.length_b   1.000
_cell.length_c   1.000
_cell.angle_alpha   90.00
_cell.angle_beta   90.00
_cell.angle_gamma   90.00
#
_symmetry.space_group_name_H-M   'P 1'
#
loop_
_entity.id
_entity.type
_entity.pdbx_description
1 polymer ?
#
loop_
_entity_poly.entity_id
_entity_poly.type
_entity_poly.pdbx_seq_one_letter_code
_entity_poly.pdbx_strand_id
1 'polypeptide(L)'
;SIVEHCCMLDLPDDVPIKRISFGVDVARYGSDETVIAKNVGGRITLPVSFRGQSLMTTVGKIVQLYRQAITEFPRYRGKIYINIDDCGLGGGVTDRLEEVKQEEKLTRMVIVPVNAAGKVPEETLGDGKQKACDIYDNMTTYLWRTVKDALMMEEVSLENDNELVAQFTCRKYRLTSRGKMLLESKEEMKKRGIDSPDRADAVALSCYQKKTFNIGSLID
;
A
#
# COMPACT_ATOMS: atom_id res chain seq x y z
N SER A 1 1.56 16.04 -14.60
CA SER A 1 0.64 15.65 -13.49
C SER A 1 1.37 15.71 -12.15
N ILE A 2 0.66 15.67 -11.03
CA ILE A 2 1.27 15.59 -9.70
C ILE A 2 2.09 14.29 -9.54
N VAL A 3 1.66 13.22 -10.19
CA VAL A 3 2.37 11.93 -10.17
C VAL A 3 3.75 12.07 -10.82
N GLU A 4 3.84 12.67 -12.00
CA GLU A 4 5.12 12.93 -12.68
C GLU A 4 6.02 13.87 -11.87
N HIS A 5 5.43 14.88 -11.22
CA HIS A 5 6.19 15.77 -10.32
C HIS A 5 6.82 14.95 -9.18
N CYS A 6 6.06 14.07 -8.53
CA CYS A 6 6.57 13.24 -7.44
C CYS A 6 7.58 12.16 -7.89
N CYS A 7 7.62 11.81 -9.19
CA CYS A 7 8.69 10.97 -9.73
C CYS A 7 10.04 11.72 -9.86
N MET A 8 10.00 13.04 -9.85
CA MET A 8 11.20 13.91 -9.91
C MET A 8 11.52 14.56 -8.54
N LEU A 9 10.66 14.32 -7.55
CA LEU A 9 10.81 14.90 -6.22
C LEU A 9 11.94 14.21 -5.46
N ASP A 10 12.90 15.01 -4.99
CA ASP A 10 13.98 14.54 -4.12
C ASP A 10 13.64 14.90 -2.67
N LEU A 11 13.31 13.88 -1.87
CA LEU A 11 13.06 14.08 -0.45
C LEU A 11 14.38 14.24 0.30
N PRO A 12 14.46 15.09 1.36
CA PRO A 12 15.68 15.32 2.11
C PRO A 12 16.26 14.03 2.70
N ASP A 13 17.57 13.83 2.56
CA ASP A 13 18.28 12.64 3.09
C ASP A 13 18.59 12.69 4.57
N ASP A 14 18.60 13.89 5.15
CA ASP A 14 18.93 14.16 6.54
C ASP A 14 17.76 13.94 7.51
N VAL A 15 16.56 13.69 6.97
CA VAL A 15 15.37 13.41 7.80
C VAL A 15 15.40 11.96 8.29
N PRO A 16 15.28 11.73 9.60
CA PRO A 16 15.22 10.36 10.14
C PRO A 16 14.07 9.55 9.56
N ILE A 17 14.35 8.32 9.17
CA ILE A 17 13.33 7.38 8.68
C ILE A 17 12.34 7.10 9.81
N LYS A 18 11.11 7.58 9.67
CA LYS A 18 10.03 7.38 10.66
C LYS A 18 9.38 6.02 10.51
N ARG A 19 9.31 5.48 9.29
CA ARG A 19 8.62 4.24 8.97
C ARG A 19 9.24 3.57 7.75
N ILE A 20 9.28 2.23 7.79
CA ILE A 20 9.50 1.39 6.62
C ILE A 20 8.27 0.51 6.45
N SER A 21 7.69 0.48 5.26
CA SER A 21 6.55 -0.35 4.93
C SER A 21 6.65 -0.90 3.51
N PHE A 22 6.03 -2.06 3.32
CA PHE A 22 5.85 -2.67 2.00
C PHE A 22 4.37 -2.76 1.72
N GLY A 23 3.96 -2.47 0.49
CA GLY A 23 2.62 -2.73 -0.02
C GLY A 23 2.67 -3.90 -0.99
N VAL A 24 1.83 -4.90 -0.80
CA VAL A 24 1.86 -6.14 -1.57
C VAL A 24 0.49 -6.35 -2.21
N ASP A 25 0.43 -6.20 -3.53
CA ASP A 25 -0.70 -6.62 -4.37
C ASP A 25 -0.38 -7.99 -4.97
N VAL A 26 -1.20 -9.00 -4.65
CA VAL A 26 -0.92 -10.41 -4.96
C VAL A 26 -1.76 -10.89 -6.13
N ALA A 27 -1.09 -11.29 -7.22
CA ALA A 27 -1.69 -12.04 -8.31
C ALA A 27 -1.08 -13.44 -8.41
N ARG A 28 -1.83 -14.42 -8.90
CA ARG A 28 -1.33 -15.80 -9.07
C ARG A 28 -1.20 -16.21 -10.53
N TYR A 29 -2.25 -16.02 -11.28
CA TYR A 29 -2.35 -16.44 -12.69
C TYR A 29 -3.08 -15.35 -13.49
N GLY A 30 -2.80 -15.31 -14.82
CA GLY A 30 -3.42 -14.37 -15.74
C GLY A 30 -2.51 -13.20 -16.10
N SER A 31 -3.11 -12.09 -16.50
CA SER A 31 -2.42 -10.87 -16.93
C SER A 31 -1.95 -9.99 -15.77
N ASP A 32 -2.53 -10.17 -14.59
CA ASP A 32 -2.27 -9.32 -13.42
C ASP A 32 -0.88 -9.61 -12.82
N GLU A 33 -0.23 -8.59 -12.29
CA GLU A 33 1.11 -8.68 -11.69
C GLU A 33 1.01 -8.83 -10.17
N THR A 34 1.90 -9.65 -9.59
CA THR A 34 2.25 -9.48 -8.17
C THR A 34 3.26 -8.38 -8.06
N VAL A 35 2.95 -7.34 -7.31
CA VAL A 35 3.82 -6.18 -7.11
C VAL A 35 4.09 -5.98 -5.63
N ILE A 36 5.36 -5.69 -5.30
CA ILE A 36 5.76 -5.27 -3.97
C ILE A 36 6.35 -3.86 -4.08
N ALA A 37 5.68 -2.88 -3.49
CA ALA A 37 6.18 -1.53 -3.33
C ALA A 37 6.91 -1.40 -1.99
N LYS A 38 8.11 -0.79 -1.99
CA LYS A 38 8.90 -0.48 -0.79
C LYS A 38 8.82 1.02 -0.51
N ASN A 39 8.33 1.38 0.66
CA ASN A 39 8.23 2.77 1.13
C ASN A 39 9.17 2.96 2.33
N VAL A 40 10.19 3.80 2.16
CA VAL A 40 11.18 4.14 3.19
C VAL A 40 11.10 5.63 3.47
N GLY A 41 10.38 6.01 4.53
CA GLY A 41 10.24 7.40 4.92
C GLY A 41 9.64 8.31 3.84
N GLY A 42 8.74 7.77 2.99
CA GLY A 42 8.13 8.47 1.87
C GLY A 42 8.77 8.20 0.51
N ARG A 43 9.99 7.64 0.44
CA ARG A 43 10.59 7.21 -0.83
C ARG A 43 10.02 5.85 -1.23
N ILE A 44 9.31 5.81 -2.35
CA ILE A 44 8.60 4.61 -2.81
C ILE A 44 9.24 4.08 -4.08
N THR A 45 9.64 2.81 -4.05
CA THR A 45 10.21 2.06 -5.15
C THR A 45 9.43 0.76 -5.40
N LEU A 46 9.59 0.16 -6.57
CA LEU A 46 8.94 -1.07 -7.00
C LEU A 46 9.96 -2.21 -7.19
N PRO A 47 10.60 -2.72 -6.11
CA PRO A 47 11.69 -3.69 -6.24
C PRO A 47 11.26 -5.05 -6.78
N VAL A 48 9.97 -5.36 -6.80
CA VAL A 48 9.44 -6.64 -7.28
C VAL A 48 8.16 -6.41 -8.09
N SER A 49 8.18 -6.94 -9.31
CA SER A 49 7.03 -7.07 -10.20
C SER A 49 7.20 -8.34 -11.01
N PHE A 50 6.23 -9.27 -10.93
CA PHE A 50 6.25 -10.51 -11.70
C PHE A 50 4.85 -11.07 -11.95
N ARG A 51 4.73 -11.97 -12.94
CA ARG A 51 3.49 -12.68 -13.28
C ARG A 51 3.67 -14.18 -13.13
N GLY A 52 2.57 -14.90 -12.89
CA GLY A 52 2.52 -16.36 -12.97
C GLY A 52 3.36 -17.13 -11.95
N GLN A 53 3.76 -16.50 -10.84
CA GLN A 53 4.54 -17.15 -9.79
C GLN A 53 3.66 -17.72 -8.67
N SER A 54 4.23 -18.63 -7.88
CA SER A 54 3.53 -19.20 -6.72
C SER A 54 3.43 -18.21 -5.56
N LEU A 55 2.45 -18.42 -4.67
CA LEU A 55 2.34 -17.64 -3.44
C LEU A 55 3.59 -17.81 -2.55
N MET A 56 4.24 -18.98 -2.59
CA MET A 56 5.49 -19.22 -1.85
C MET A 56 6.64 -18.36 -2.38
N THR A 57 6.69 -18.11 -3.69
CA THR A 57 7.65 -17.17 -4.30
C THR A 57 7.42 -15.75 -3.76
N THR A 58 6.17 -15.33 -3.66
CA THR A 58 5.80 -14.02 -3.10
C THR A 58 6.26 -13.91 -1.64
N VAL A 59 5.98 -14.92 -0.80
CA VAL A 59 6.43 -14.96 0.60
C VAL A 59 7.96 -14.86 0.68
N GLY A 60 8.68 -15.64 -0.12
CA GLY A 60 10.15 -15.61 -0.15
C GLY A 60 10.70 -14.22 -0.53
N LYS A 61 10.06 -13.54 -1.50
CA LYS A 61 10.44 -12.17 -1.89
C LYS A 61 10.18 -11.15 -0.77
N ILE A 62 9.06 -11.25 -0.06
CA ILE A 62 8.76 -10.38 1.08
C ILE A 62 9.83 -10.55 2.18
N VAL A 63 10.17 -11.79 2.54
CA VAL A 63 11.19 -12.08 3.56
C VAL A 63 12.56 -11.56 3.12
N GLN A 64 12.92 -11.76 1.84
CA GLN A 64 14.16 -11.21 1.27
C GLN A 64 14.22 -9.69 1.41
N LEU A 65 13.18 -8.97 0.98
CA LEU A 65 13.10 -7.50 1.06
C LEU A 65 13.11 -7.00 2.50
N TYR A 66 12.44 -7.69 3.41
CA TYR A 66 12.49 -7.38 4.84
C TYR A 66 13.93 -7.45 5.39
N ARG A 67 14.68 -8.50 5.07
CA ARG A 67 16.08 -8.65 5.49
C ARG A 67 16.98 -7.60 4.85
N GLN A 68 16.76 -7.31 3.56
CA GLN A 68 17.49 -6.25 2.87
C GLN A 68 17.26 -4.89 3.53
N ALA A 69 16.03 -4.56 3.89
CA ALA A 69 15.72 -3.30 4.57
C ALA A 69 16.44 -3.16 5.93
N ILE A 70 16.57 -4.25 6.70
CA ILE A 70 17.34 -4.24 7.96
C ILE A 70 18.82 -3.94 7.71
N THR A 71 19.38 -4.50 6.66
CA THR A 71 20.80 -4.33 6.32
C THR A 71 21.07 -2.96 5.70
N GLU A 72 20.20 -2.50 4.83
CA GLU A 72 20.30 -1.22 4.11
C GLU A 72 20.12 -0.02 5.07
N PHE A 73 19.23 -0.17 6.07
CA PHE A 73 18.93 0.89 7.03
C PHE A 73 19.28 0.50 8.48
N PRO A 74 20.56 0.32 8.81
CA PRO A 74 20.99 -0.22 10.11
C PRO A 74 20.70 0.73 11.29
N ARG A 75 20.48 2.02 11.02
CA ARG A 75 20.09 3.01 12.05
C ARG A 75 18.59 2.99 12.37
N TYR A 76 17.77 2.50 11.45
CA TYR A 76 16.34 2.34 11.69
C TYR A 76 16.09 1.14 12.61
N ARG A 77 15.51 1.37 13.79
CA ARG A 77 15.23 0.34 14.81
C ARG A 77 13.72 0.04 14.96
N GLY A 78 12.88 0.74 14.22
CA GLY A 78 11.42 0.56 14.26
C GLY A 78 10.94 -0.75 13.65
N LYS A 79 9.64 -0.95 13.71
CA LYS A 79 8.96 -2.08 13.03
C LYS A 79 8.92 -1.84 11.52
N ILE A 80 8.93 -2.94 10.77
CA ILE A 80 8.77 -2.97 9.31
C ILE A 80 7.41 -3.57 9.01
N TYR A 81 6.57 -2.81 8.34
CA TYR A 81 5.17 -3.16 8.08
C TYR A 81 5.02 -3.79 6.70
N ILE A 82 4.31 -4.90 6.63
CA ILE A 82 3.97 -5.59 5.39
C ILE A 82 2.46 -5.50 5.23
N ASN A 83 2.00 -4.53 4.44
CA ASN A 83 0.59 -4.33 4.15
C ASN A 83 0.22 -5.17 2.92
N ILE A 84 -0.61 -6.18 3.09
CA ILE A 84 -0.96 -7.15 2.05
C ILE A 84 -2.43 -6.99 1.71
N ASP A 85 -2.78 -6.89 0.42
CA ASP A 85 -4.18 -7.05 0.03
C ASP A 85 -4.62 -8.48 0.33
N ASP A 86 -5.44 -8.60 1.36
CA ASP A 86 -5.92 -9.89 1.91
C ASP A 86 -7.14 -10.43 1.14
N CYS A 87 -7.55 -9.78 0.04
CA CYS A 87 -8.62 -10.25 -0.82
C CYS A 87 -8.16 -11.47 -1.62
N GLY A 88 -8.95 -12.54 -1.56
CA GLY A 88 -8.71 -13.73 -2.36
C GLY A 88 -7.37 -14.42 -2.07
N LEU A 89 -6.40 -14.31 -2.98
CA LEU A 89 -5.12 -15.01 -2.87
C LEU A 89 -4.16 -14.43 -1.83
N GLY A 90 -4.33 -13.17 -1.47
CA GLY A 90 -3.50 -12.50 -0.47
C GLY A 90 -3.58 -13.15 0.92
N GLY A 91 -4.75 -13.72 1.28
CA GLY A 91 -4.92 -14.46 2.52
C GLY A 91 -3.92 -15.62 2.67
N GLY A 92 -3.68 -16.37 1.59
CA GLY A 92 -2.69 -17.45 1.60
C GLY A 92 -1.23 -16.96 1.76
N VAL A 93 -0.92 -15.75 1.29
CA VAL A 93 0.39 -15.10 1.54
C VAL A 93 0.49 -14.65 2.99
N THR A 94 -0.57 -14.04 3.52
CA THR A 94 -0.66 -13.58 4.91
C THR A 94 -0.43 -14.74 5.89
N ASP A 95 -1.18 -15.85 5.73
CA ASP A 95 -1.09 -17.02 6.60
C ASP A 95 0.32 -17.61 6.59
N ARG A 96 0.88 -17.85 5.40
CA ARG A 96 2.24 -18.43 5.29
C ARG A 96 3.31 -17.47 5.82
N LEU A 97 3.14 -16.16 5.62
CA LEU A 97 4.11 -15.18 6.12
C LEU A 97 4.10 -15.11 7.67
N GLU A 98 2.94 -15.27 8.31
CA GLU A 98 2.85 -15.37 9.79
C GLU A 98 3.57 -16.62 10.31
N GLU A 99 3.44 -17.77 9.64
CA GLU A 99 4.18 -18.99 9.99
C GLU A 99 5.70 -18.75 9.88
N VAL A 100 6.19 -18.24 8.73
CA VAL A 100 7.61 -17.95 8.50
C VAL A 100 8.15 -16.95 9.51
N LYS A 101 7.36 -15.92 9.84
CA LYS A 101 7.73 -14.91 10.85
C LYS A 101 7.98 -15.56 12.22
N GLN A 102 7.17 -16.55 12.61
CA GLN A 102 7.34 -17.29 13.86
C GLN A 102 8.54 -18.26 13.79
N GLU A 103 8.64 -19.06 12.71
CA GLU A 103 9.71 -20.01 12.49
C GLU A 103 11.08 -19.34 12.51
N GLU A 104 11.23 -18.21 11.83
CA GLU A 104 12.50 -17.50 11.66
C GLU A 104 12.69 -16.33 12.66
N LYS A 105 11.77 -16.15 13.60
CA LYS A 105 11.81 -15.11 14.64
C LYS A 105 12.00 -13.70 14.07
N LEU A 106 11.24 -13.35 13.05
CA LEU A 106 11.30 -12.04 12.39
C LEU A 106 10.61 -10.95 13.24
N THR A 107 11.18 -10.63 14.40
CA THR A 107 10.54 -9.86 15.48
C THR A 107 10.18 -8.42 15.14
N ARG A 108 10.82 -7.84 14.11
CA ARG A 108 10.51 -6.47 13.63
C ARG A 108 9.46 -6.44 12.54
N MET A 109 9.07 -7.59 11.98
CA MET A 109 8.03 -7.69 10.96
C MET A 109 6.64 -7.53 11.58
N VAL A 110 5.83 -6.65 11.02
CA VAL A 110 4.41 -6.48 11.34
C VAL A 110 3.61 -6.75 10.07
N ILE A 111 2.86 -7.83 10.06
CA ILE A 111 1.99 -8.19 8.94
C ILE A 111 0.64 -7.51 9.15
N VAL A 112 0.19 -6.80 8.13
CA VAL A 112 -1.06 -6.02 8.16
C VAL A 112 -1.93 -6.50 7.00
N PRO A 113 -2.84 -7.45 7.24
CA PRO A 113 -3.82 -7.80 6.23
C PRO A 113 -4.79 -6.64 6.00
N VAL A 114 -4.98 -6.27 4.74
CA VAL A 114 -5.83 -5.16 4.31
C VAL A 114 -6.89 -5.72 3.37
N ASN A 115 -8.14 -5.75 3.81
CA ASN A 115 -9.24 -6.11 2.93
C ASN A 115 -9.62 -4.91 2.05
N ALA A 116 -9.07 -4.85 0.83
CA ALA A 116 -9.30 -3.75 -0.10
C ALA A 116 -10.78 -3.58 -0.51
N ALA A 117 -11.57 -4.65 -0.50
CA ALA A 117 -13.02 -4.62 -0.72
C ALA A 117 -13.82 -4.31 0.56
N GLY A 118 -13.14 -4.24 1.71
CA GLY A 118 -13.75 -4.11 3.03
C GLY A 118 -14.23 -2.71 3.37
N LYS A 119 -14.67 -2.58 4.62
CA LYS A 119 -15.16 -1.32 5.17
C LYS A 119 -14.02 -0.33 5.39
N VAL A 120 -14.31 0.94 5.13
CA VAL A 120 -13.42 2.06 5.44
C VAL A 120 -13.35 2.27 6.95
N PRO A 121 -12.17 2.59 7.51
CA PRO A 121 -12.04 2.90 8.94
C PRO A 121 -12.92 4.08 9.37
N GLU A 122 -13.40 4.04 10.62
CA GLU A 122 -14.15 5.15 11.25
C GLU A 122 -13.21 6.24 11.77
N GLU A 123 -12.09 6.44 11.11
CA GLU A 123 -11.19 7.53 11.50
C GLU A 123 -11.68 8.89 11.02
N THR A 124 -11.37 9.90 11.81
CA THR A 124 -11.66 11.28 11.45
C THR A 124 -10.57 11.82 10.53
N LEU A 125 -10.96 12.48 9.46
CA LEU A 125 -10.04 13.14 8.53
C LEU A 125 -9.47 14.43 9.12
N GLY A 126 -8.47 14.99 8.48
CA GLY A 126 -7.59 16.05 9.00
C GLY A 126 -8.26 17.32 9.56
N ASP A 127 -9.50 17.62 9.18
CA ASP A 127 -10.28 18.75 9.73
C ASP A 127 -11.03 18.42 11.04
N GLY A 128 -10.96 17.17 11.50
CA GLY A 128 -11.63 16.69 12.70
C GLY A 128 -13.17 16.57 12.63
N LYS A 129 -13.78 16.84 11.47
CA LYS A 129 -15.25 16.92 11.32
C LYS A 129 -15.87 15.75 10.59
N GLN A 130 -15.15 15.15 9.64
CA GLN A 130 -15.67 14.11 8.77
C GLN A 130 -14.96 12.79 9.00
N LYS A 131 -15.72 11.69 9.05
CA LYS A 131 -15.16 10.35 9.10
C LYS A 131 -14.86 9.85 7.69
N ALA A 132 -13.77 9.10 7.51
CA ALA A 132 -13.40 8.50 6.24
C ALA A 132 -14.53 7.60 5.69
N CYS A 133 -15.18 6.82 6.55
CA CYS A 133 -16.30 5.95 6.17
C CYS A 133 -17.55 6.69 5.67
N ASP A 134 -17.71 7.99 5.95
CA ASP A 134 -18.80 8.80 5.44
C ASP A 134 -18.52 9.31 4.02
N ILE A 135 -17.25 9.42 3.64
CA ILE A 135 -16.80 9.99 2.37
C ILE A 135 -16.48 8.92 1.34
N TYR A 136 -15.81 7.83 1.75
CA TYR A 136 -15.35 6.78 0.85
C TYR A 136 -16.22 5.53 0.98
N ASP A 137 -16.56 4.91 -0.17
CA ASP A 137 -17.49 3.77 -0.19
C ASP A 137 -16.81 2.45 0.20
N ASN A 138 -15.55 2.27 -0.17
CA ASN A 138 -14.76 1.07 0.15
C ASN A 138 -13.30 1.38 0.47
N MET A 139 -12.61 0.37 0.99
CA MET A 139 -11.22 0.49 1.43
C MET A 139 -10.26 0.84 0.28
N THR A 140 -10.45 0.30 -0.94
CA THR A 140 -9.63 0.68 -2.11
C THR A 140 -9.69 2.17 -2.38
N THR A 141 -10.90 2.76 -2.37
CA THR A 141 -11.07 4.20 -2.59
C THR A 141 -10.36 5.03 -1.52
N TYR A 142 -10.45 4.60 -0.27
CA TYR A 142 -9.76 5.24 0.85
C TYR A 142 -8.23 5.16 0.70
N LEU A 143 -7.66 3.99 0.36
CA LEU A 143 -6.22 3.81 0.13
C LEU A 143 -5.70 4.73 -0.98
N TRP A 144 -6.38 4.78 -2.11
CA TRP A 144 -6.00 5.64 -3.23
C TRP A 144 -6.09 7.13 -2.87
N ARG A 145 -7.07 7.51 -2.06
CA ARG A 145 -7.18 8.89 -1.58
C ARG A 145 -6.01 9.24 -0.66
N THR A 146 -5.63 8.34 0.23
CA THR A 146 -4.47 8.54 1.13
C THR A 146 -3.19 8.80 0.33
N VAL A 147 -2.95 8.02 -0.74
CA VAL A 147 -1.80 8.26 -1.63
C VAL A 147 -1.92 9.62 -2.32
N LYS A 148 -3.11 9.93 -2.86
CA LYS A 148 -3.33 11.23 -3.52
C LYS A 148 -2.99 12.38 -2.57
N ASP A 149 -3.43 12.32 -1.33
CA ASP A 149 -3.16 13.37 -0.35
C ASP A 149 -1.66 13.47 -0.05
N ALA A 150 -0.96 12.34 0.12
CA ALA A 150 0.48 12.31 0.32
C ALA A 150 1.26 12.88 -0.90
N LEU A 151 0.81 12.61 -2.13
CA LEU A 151 1.38 13.21 -3.35
C LEU A 151 1.15 14.73 -3.39
N MET A 152 -0.07 15.18 -3.07
CA MET A 152 -0.42 16.61 -3.07
C MET A 152 0.33 17.41 -2.00
N MET A 153 0.71 16.77 -0.90
CA MET A 153 1.49 17.37 0.20
C MET A 153 3.01 17.19 -0.01
N GLU A 154 3.44 16.58 -1.11
CA GLU A 154 4.85 16.27 -1.40
C GLU A 154 5.54 15.46 -0.28
N GLU A 155 4.77 14.62 0.41
CA GLU A 155 5.26 13.75 1.48
C GLU A 155 5.89 12.45 0.95
N VAL A 156 5.67 12.15 -0.33
CA VAL A 156 6.19 10.93 -0.99
C VAL A 156 6.84 11.26 -2.31
N SER A 157 7.93 10.56 -2.62
CA SER A 157 8.52 10.49 -3.95
C SER A 157 8.31 9.09 -4.52
N LEU A 158 8.13 9.03 -5.83
CA LEU A 158 7.85 7.79 -6.55
C LEU A 158 9.03 7.42 -7.44
N GLU A 159 9.26 6.13 -7.62
CA GLU A 159 10.12 5.64 -8.69
C GLU A 159 9.61 6.12 -10.05
N ASN A 160 10.53 6.55 -10.92
CA ASN A 160 10.17 6.99 -12.28
C ASN A 160 9.83 5.77 -13.15
N ASP A 161 8.57 5.36 -13.11
CA ASP A 161 8.01 4.23 -13.82
C ASP A 161 6.79 4.67 -14.63
N ASN A 162 6.90 4.57 -15.97
CA ASN A 162 5.85 5.04 -16.88
C ASN A 162 4.52 4.31 -16.70
N GLU A 163 4.56 3.02 -16.35
CA GLU A 163 3.35 2.23 -16.12
C GLU A 163 2.66 2.64 -14.82
N LEU A 164 3.42 2.88 -13.75
CA LEU A 164 2.90 3.43 -12.50
C LEU A 164 2.20 4.77 -12.73
N VAL A 165 2.85 5.68 -13.48
CA VAL A 165 2.26 6.99 -13.83
C VAL A 165 0.95 6.82 -14.60
N ALA A 166 0.92 5.91 -15.59
CA ALA A 166 -0.28 5.62 -16.37
C ALA A 166 -1.39 5.05 -15.49
N GLN A 167 -1.08 4.11 -14.60
CA GLN A 167 -2.04 3.49 -13.69
C GLN A 167 -2.68 4.51 -12.74
N PHE A 168 -1.91 5.43 -12.17
CA PHE A 168 -2.46 6.49 -11.32
C PHE A 168 -3.34 7.50 -12.05
N THR A 169 -3.10 7.72 -13.35
CA THR A 169 -3.80 8.77 -14.13
C THR A 169 -5.00 8.26 -14.90
N CYS A 170 -5.14 6.95 -15.15
CA CYS A 170 -6.21 6.39 -15.98
C CYS A 170 -7.46 5.96 -15.20
N ARG A 171 -7.36 5.71 -13.90
CA ARG A 171 -8.45 5.20 -13.06
C ARG A 171 -9.44 6.32 -12.71
N LYS A 172 -10.73 6.05 -12.90
CA LYS A 172 -11.82 7.01 -12.68
C LYS A 172 -12.44 6.84 -11.30
N TYR A 173 -13.20 7.84 -10.88
CA TYR A 173 -14.06 7.75 -9.71
C TYR A 173 -15.44 8.34 -10.01
N ARG A 174 -16.44 7.93 -9.22
CA ARG A 174 -17.79 8.47 -9.25
C ARG A 174 -18.33 8.69 -7.84
N LEU A 175 -19.40 9.42 -7.73
CA LEU A 175 -20.19 9.48 -6.50
C LEU A 175 -21.28 8.40 -6.57
N THR A 176 -21.45 7.68 -5.46
CA THR A 176 -22.56 6.73 -5.29
C THR A 176 -23.87 7.46 -5.05
N SER A 177 -25.01 6.75 -5.10
CA SER A 177 -26.33 7.30 -4.73
C SER A 177 -26.37 7.83 -3.29
N ARG A 178 -25.47 7.38 -2.43
CA ARG A 178 -25.32 7.86 -1.04
C ARG A 178 -24.37 9.03 -0.91
N GLY A 179 -23.85 9.59 -2.02
CA GLY A 179 -22.92 10.70 -2.05
C GLY A 179 -21.48 10.32 -1.69
N LYS A 180 -21.15 9.03 -1.52
CA LYS A 180 -19.79 8.59 -1.23
C LYS A 180 -18.97 8.47 -2.50
N MET A 181 -17.69 8.78 -2.40
CA MET A 181 -16.72 8.55 -3.47
C MET A 181 -16.45 7.05 -3.65
N LEU A 182 -16.49 6.58 -4.88
CA LEU A 182 -16.19 5.21 -5.26
C LEU A 182 -15.24 5.20 -6.45
N LEU A 183 -14.10 4.57 -6.29
CA LEU A 183 -13.12 4.36 -7.34
C LEU A 183 -13.60 3.26 -8.30
N GLU A 184 -13.30 3.41 -9.56
CA GLU A 184 -13.58 2.42 -10.61
C GLU A 184 -12.98 1.07 -10.25
N SER A 185 -13.75 -0.02 -10.39
CA SER A 185 -13.27 -1.38 -10.12
C SER A 185 -12.32 -1.88 -11.20
N LYS A 186 -11.50 -2.89 -10.89
CA LYS A 186 -10.61 -3.56 -11.87
C LYS A 186 -11.42 -4.13 -13.05
N GLU A 187 -12.63 -4.64 -12.81
CA GLU A 187 -13.54 -5.15 -13.83
C GLU A 187 -14.07 -4.03 -14.76
N GLU A 188 -14.40 -2.88 -14.20
CA GLU A 188 -14.82 -1.71 -14.99
C GLU A 188 -13.66 -1.18 -15.86
N MET A 189 -12.42 -1.16 -15.33
CA MET A 189 -11.23 -0.81 -16.09
C MET A 189 -10.98 -1.79 -17.24
N LYS A 190 -11.07 -3.10 -16.99
CA LYS A 190 -10.92 -4.15 -18.02
C LYS A 190 -11.97 -4.00 -19.13
N LYS A 191 -13.21 -3.63 -18.81
CA LYS A 191 -14.25 -3.35 -19.84
C LYS A 191 -13.91 -2.15 -20.73
N ARG A 192 -13.07 -1.22 -20.25
CA ARG A 192 -12.54 -0.09 -21.03
C ARG A 192 -11.23 -0.43 -21.78
N GLY A 193 -10.76 -1.69 -21.72
CA GLY A 193 -9.49 -2.12 -22.30
C GLY A 193 -8.26 -1.63 -21.53
N ILE A 194 -8.40 -1.36 -20.23
CA ILE A 194 -7.31 -0.91 -19.36
C ILE A 194 -6.94 -2.05 -18.43
N ASP A 195 -5.64 -2.33 -18.34
CA ASP A 195 -5.10 -3.36 -17.46
C ASP A 195 -5.27 -3.01 -15.97
N SER A 196 -5.10 -4.03 -15.13
CA SER A 196 -5.16 -3.91 -13.67
C SER A 196 -4.10 -2.91 -13.16
N PRO A 197 -4.43 -2.00 -12.23
CA PRO A 197 -3.48 -1.00 -11.72
C PRO A 197 -2.63 -1.55 -10.56
N ASP A 198 -2.02 -2.73 -10.74
CA ASP A 198 -1.38 -3.51 -9.69
C ASP A 198 -0.21 -2.75 -9.02
N ARG A 199 0.57 -1.97 -9.79
CA ARG A 199 1.65 -1.13 -9.25
C ARG A 199 1.12 0.00 -8.38
N ALA A 200 0.07 0.68 -8.84
CA ALA A 200 -0.57 1.76 -8.08
C ALA A 200 -1.27 1.22 -6.82
N ASP A 201 -1.90 0.04 -6.89
CA ASP A 201 -2.51 -0.61 -5.73
C ASP A 201 -1.44 -1.01 -4.68
N ALA A 202 -0.28 -1.55 -5.10
CA ALA A 202 0.84 -1.84 -4.21
C ALA A 202 1.42 -0.57 -3.56
N VAL A 203 1.56 0.53 -4.31
CA VAL A 203 1.97 1.83 -3.76
C VAL A 203 0.95 2.32 -2.74
N ALA A 204 -0.34 2.23 -3.03
CA ALA A 204 -1.40 2.62 -2.11
C ALA A 204 -1.35 1.82 -0.80
N LEU A 205 -1.15 0.51 -0.89
CA LEU A 205 -0.94 -0.35 0.28
C LEU A 205 0.32 0.06 1.08
N SER A 206 1.42 0.42 0.41
CA SER A 206 2.66 0.82 1.10
C SER A 206 2.50 2.10 1.94
N CYS A 207 1.58 2.98 1.55
CA CYS A 207 1.27 4.21 2.26
C CYS A 207 0.29 4.00 3.44
N TYR A 208 -0.42 2.87 3.48
CA TYR A 208 -1.43 2.62 4.50
C TYR A 208 -0.83 2.48 5.89
N GLN A 209 -1.42 3.20 6.85
CA GLN A 209 -1.09 3.11 8.26
C GLN A 209 -2.36 2.78 9.05
N LYS A 210 -2.44 1.55 9.56
CA LYS A 210 -3.52 1.19 10.47
C LYS A 210 -3.36 1.99 11.77
N LYS A 211 -4.26 2.93 12.03
CA LYS A 211 -4.26 3.65 13.30
C LYS A 211 -4.70 2.68 14.41
N THR A 212 -3.81 2.37 15.33
CA THR A 212 -4.16 1.69 16.59
C THR A 212 -4.63 2.76 17.56
N PHE A 213 -5.88 2.65 18.02
CA PHE A 213 -6.33 3.41 19.18
C PHE A 213 -5.53 2.95 20.40
N ASN A 214 -4.58 3.75 20.86
CA ASN A 214 -3.98 3.56 22.16
C ASN A 214 -4.99 4.03 23.21
N ILE A 215 -5.67 3.10 23.87
CA ILE A 215 -6.55 3.36 25.02
C ILE A 215 -5.75 3.92 26.21
N GLY A 216 -4.40 3.89 26.15
CA GLY A 216 -3.52 4.39 27.22
C GLY A 216 -3.37 5.91 27.36
N SER A 217 -3.93 6.73 26.46
CA SER A 217 -3.85 8.20 26.55
C SER A 217 -5.09 8.87 27.18
N LEU A 218 -5.99 8.08 27.80
CA LEU A 218 -7.16 8.60 28.52
C LEU A 218 -7.01 8.52 30.04
N ILE A 219 -5.81 8.23 30.53
CA ILE A 219 -5.50 8.22 31.99
C ILE A 219 -4.22 9.02 32.18
N ASP A 220 -4.34 10.34 32.10
CA ASP A 220 -3.49 11.34 32.77
C ASP A 220 -4.32 12.60 33.00
#